data_7be3518f639ed8d444364410fdd9d2b3
#
_entry.id   7be3518f639ed8d444364410fdd9d2b3
#
_cell.length_a   1.000
_cell.length_b   1.000
_cell.length_c   1.000
_cell.angle_alpha   90.00
_cell.angle_beta   90.00
_cell.angle_gamma   90.00
#
_symmetry.space_group_name_H-M   'P 1'
#
loop_
_entity.id
_entity.type
_entity.pdbx_description
1 polymer ?
#
loop_
_entity_poly.entity_id
_entity_poly.type
_entity_poly.pdbx_seq_one_letter_code
_entity_poly.pdbx_strand_id
1 'polypeptide(L)'
;MIPGQKMSMEVGYECLVAAGFNKNSLKGRRMGLWFGDVGPDWHSFQTEWARFCPDICPTMMGLSMSCATTAARIAHQFDIRGPVSSYDTACSASLVAMNAAHLCMFDSDPPKPDNAEALIVGVNTLLGPGSFIGNCMATMLSHQGRSFTFNRSADGYQRGEGCGSVFVKLYQGDKRDEEERVCALIGTATNQDGRSASLTAPNGPAQQAVIKKSMRFAGINPNTVSIAECHGTGTALGDPIEVGALMAVMHERKVPILKTSAKSNVAHLEAGAGIAGLTKCIMMINFGTAPPNCHFNIINPHLTIEGYPVYFDTEDIDVGLSSLYCGVSSFGFGGTNSRADVYGYATKGHKAAMKANLPTPSLPRALHIGQTLYISGSWDKFATYKAMDGGRYGKYTCTIELGESLCEEFQLSCTQDNLEVIHPLVKKADSTEQIVGPDYAGRGLNFFIDGRKDGVPPGTLYQIDFSWMDDKKTISWMPVEADANLEVQDGQPELE
;
A
#
# COMPACT_ATOMS: atom_id res chain seq x y z
N MET A 1 31.79 11.02 -6.53
CA MET A 1 30.36 10.71 -6.32
C MET A 1 29.59 11.26 -7.50
N ILE A 2 28.76 10.44 -8.12
CA ILE A 2 27.94 10.85 -9.26
C ILE A 2 26.76 11.71 -8.83
N PRO A 3 26.16 12.54 -9.73
CA PRO A 3 25.04 13.40 -9.41
C PRO A 3 23.87 12.69 -8.74
N GLY A 4 23.43 11.55 -9.26
CA GLY A 4 22.31 10.78 -8.69
C GLY A 4 22.58 10.30 -7.26
N GLN A 5 23.81 9.87 -6.94
CA GLN A 5 24.16 9.50 -5.56
C GLN A 5 24.17 10.73 -4.63
N LYS A 6 24.63 11.87 -5.12
CA LYS A 6 24.61 13.11 -4.35
C LYS A 6 23.18 13.55 -4.05
N MET A 7 22.32 13.62 -5.07
CA MET A 7 20.90 13.96 -4.92
C MET A 7 20.19 13.02 -3.95
N SER A 8 20.43 11.70 -4.07
CA SER A 8 19.84 10.72 -3.16
C SER A 8 20.23 10.92 -1.71
N MET A 9 21.49 11.33 -1.44
CA MET A 9 21.94 11.64 -0.09
C MET A 9 21.31 12.93 0.45
N GLU A 10 21.24 13.98 -0.36
CA GLU A 10 20.66 15.27 0.00
C GLU A 10 19.16 15.12 0.29
N VAL A 11 18.39 14.63 -0.69
CA VAL A 11 16.93 14.47 -0.57
C VAL A 11 16.54 13.42 0.49
N GLY A 12 17.30 12.33 0.60
CA GLY A 12 17.11 11.33 1.65
C GLY A 12 17.34 11.91 3.05
N TYR A 13 18.39 12.71 3.23
CA TYR A 13 18.64 13.36 4.51
C TYR A 13 17.63 14.45 4.84
N GLU A 14 17.21 15.26 3.87
CA GLU A 14 16.13 16.24 4.05
C GLU A 14 14.83 15.58 4.51
N CYS A 15 14.48 14.43 3.91
CA CYS A 15 13.32 13.65 4.33
C CYS A 15 13.45 13.15 5.77
N LEU A 16 14.61 12.67 6.18
CA LEU A 16 14.86 12.24 7.56
C LEU A 16 14.81 13.40 8.53
N VAL A 17 15.31 14.58 8.15
CA VAL A 17 15.20 15.80 8.98
C VAL A 17 13.75 16.22 9.13
N ALA A 18 12.96 16.18 8.04
CA ALA A 18 11.53 16.45 8.08
C ALA A 18 10.76 15.46 8.97
N ALA A 19 11.25 14.22 9.07
CA ALA A 19 10.73 13.19 9.99
C ALA A 19 11.25 13.34 11.44
N GLY A 20 11.98 14.41 11.76
CA GLY A 20 12.46 14.72 13.11
C GLY A 20 13.81 14.13 13.47
N PHE A 21 14.55 13.54 12.53
CA PHE A 21 15.87 12.98 12.78
C PHE A 21 16.97 14.05 12.61
N ASN A 22 18.07 13.83 13.31
CA ASN A 22 19.33 14.53 13.13
C ASN A 22 20.49 13.52 13.07
N LYS A 23 21.71 13.97 12.77
CA LYS A 23 22.87 13.08 12.63
C LYS A 23 23.11 12.19 13.86
N ASN A 24 22.87 12.71 15.05
CA ASN A 24 23.09 11.96 16.28
C ASN A 24 22.01 10.90 16.51
N SER A 25 20.74 11.21 16.21
CA SER A 25 19.62 10.27 16.35
C SER A 25 19.61 9.16 15.28
N LEU A 26 20.29 9.37 14.15
CA LEU A 26 20.47 8.36 13.10
C LEU A 26 21.57 7.36 13.41
N LYS A 27 22.58 7.76 14.19
CA LYS A 27 23.76 6.92 14.45
C LYS A 27 23.42 5.61 15.15
N GLY A 28 23.76 4.51 14.51
CA GLY A 28 23.48 3.15 14.99
C GLY A 28 22.03 2.71 14.83
N ARG A 29 21.17 3.55 14.21
CA ARG A 29 19.74 3.24 14.06
C ARG A 29 19.51 2.09 13.10
N ARG A 30 18.58 1.23 13.45
CA ARG A 30 18.14 0.12 12.60
C ARG A 30 16.91 0.56 11.81
N MET A 31 17.16 1.13 10.65
CA MET A 31 16.17 1.62 9.70
C MET A 31 16.44 1.00 8.32
N GLY A 32 15.43 0.53 7.63
CA GLY A 32 15.57 0.02 6.27
C GLY A 32 15.81 1.16 5.26
N LEU A 33 16.67 0.91 4.27
CA LEU A 33 16.94 1.83 3.15
C LEU A 33 16.63 1.13 1.83
N TRP A 34 15.64 1.66 1.10
CA TRP A 34 15.09 1.01 -0.09
C TRP A 34 15.10 1.98 -1.26
N PHE A 35 15.82 1.63 -2.32
CA PHE A 35 16.09 2.54 -3.43
C PHE A 35 15.55 2.01 -4.74
N GLY A 36 14.86 2.89 -5.49
CA GLY A 36 14.56 2.72 -6.91
C GLY A 36 15.59 3.50 -7.74
N ASP A 37 16.46 2.78 -8.44
CA ASP A 37 17.53 3.35 -9.25
C ASP A 37 17.79 2.42 -10.44
N VAL A 38 17.69 2.93 -11.66
CA VAL A 38 17.92 2.18 -12.92
C VAL A 38 19.37 2.25 -13.41
N GLY A 39 20.26 2.72 -12.55
CA GLY A 39 21.65 2.94 -12.91
C GLY A 39 21.88 4.31 -13.58
N PRO A 40 23.07 4.83 -13.42
CA PRO A 40 23.37 6.16 -13.90
C PRO A 40 23.75 6.16 -15.39
N ASP A 41 23.18 7.06 -16.17
CA ASP A 41 23.67 7.46 -17.49
C ASP A 41 25.14 7.88 -17.46
N TRP A 42 25.64 8.22 -16.29
CA TRP A 42 27.03 8.60 -16.01
C TRP A 42 28.05 7.53 -16.38
N HIS A 43 27.64 6.25 -16.37
CA HIS A 43 28.52 5.15 -16.74
C HIS A 43 29.04 5.26 -18.18
N SER A 44 28.16 5.50 -19.13
CA SER A 44 28.55 5.69 -20.54
C SER A 44 29.47 6.89 -20.69
N PHE A 45 29.14 7.98 -20.00
CA PHE A 45 29.95 9.19 -19.99
C PHE A 45 31.34 8.95 -19.40
N GLN A 46 31.46 8.28 -18.24
CA GLN A 46 32.76 7.98 -17.65
C GLN A 46 33.60 7.01 -18.49
N THR A 47 32.97 6.04 -19.14
CA THR A 47 33.69 5.07 -19.99
C THR A 47 34.26 5.76 -21.23
N GLU A 48 33.52 6.68 -21.83
CA GLU A 48 34.02 7.49 -22.94
C GLU A 48 35.10 8.48 -22.49
N TRP A 49 34.85 9.17 -21.36
CA TRP A 49 35.82 10.13 -20.80
C TRP A 49 37.15 9.47 -20.42
N ALA A 50 37.12 8.26 -19.89
CA ALA A 50 38.35 7.51 -19.54
C ALA A 50 39.22 7.17 -20.77
N ARG A 51 38.61 7.14 -21.97
CA ARG A 51 39.39 6.99 -23.22
C ARG A 51 40.20 8.24 -23.58
N PHE A 52 39.66 9.41 -23.23
CA PHE A 52 40.29 10.71 -23.57
C PHE A 52 41.14 11.27 -22.42
N CYS A 53 40.84 10.87 -21.18
CA CYS A 53 41.52 11.33 -19.97
C CYS A 53 41.85 10.16 -19.05
N PRO A 54 42.88 9.35 -19.39
CA PRO A 54 43.23 8.14 -18.63
C PRO A 54 43.71 8.42 -17.20
N ASP A 55 44.12 9.64 -16.88
CA ASP A 55 44.58 10.06 -15.55
C ASP A 55 43.41 10.36 -14.56
N ILE A 56 42.17 10.33 -15.02
CA ILE A 56 40.99 10.48 -14.13
C ILE A 56 40.73 9.16 -13.42
N CYS A 57 40.99 9.17 -12.13
CA CYS A 57 41.10 8.10 -11.15
C CYS A 57 40.16 6.89 -11.38
N PRO A 58 40.64 5.74 -11.89
CA PRO A 58 39.84 4.54 -12.13
C PRO A 58 39.28 3.91 -10.85
N THR A 59 39.94 4.09 -9.70
CA THR A 59 39.58 3.47 -8.42
C THR A 59 38.22 3.91 -7.88
N MET A 60 37.74 5.12 -8.21
CA MET A 60 36.45 5.62 -7.79
C MET A 60 35.31 5.27 -8.75
N MET A 61 35.61 4.76 -9.94
CA MET A 61 34.60 4.45 -10.95
C MET A 61 33.68 3.32 -10.50
N GLY A 62 34.20 2.24 -9.95
CA GLY A 62 33.41 1.11 -9.48
C GLY A 62 32.34 1.53 -8.42
N LEU A 63 32.74 2.38 -7.48
CA LEU A 63 31.83 2.89 -6.44
C LEU A 63 30.79 3.90 -6.99
N SER A 64 31.10 4.56 -8.10
CA SER A 64 30.21 5.52 -8.72
C SER A 64 29.16 4.88 -9.62
N MET A 65 29.42 3.66 -10.09
CA MET A 65 28.63 3.00 -11.13
C MET A 65 27.64 1.96 -10.60
N SER A 66 27.74 1.59 -9.34
CA SER A 66 26.91 0.54 -8.75
C SER A 66 25.70 1.13 -8.02
N CYS A 67 24.50 0.69 -8.39
CA CYS A 67 23.26 1.02 -7.66
C CYS A 67 23.33 0.57 -6.19
N ALA A 68 24.09 -0.49 -5.88
CA ALA A 68 24.30 -0.94 -4.51
C ALA A 68 24.96 0.13 -3.64
N THR A 69 25.85 0.95 -4.22
CA THR A 69 26.52 2.02 -3.47
C THR A 69 25.67 3.27 -3.29
N THR A 70 24.64 3.48 -4.11
CA THR A 70 23.73 4.62 -3.97
C THR A 70 23.03 4.59 -2.60
N ALA A 71 22.40 3.48 -2.28
CA ALA A 71 21.74 3.29 -0.97
C ALA A 71 22.77 3.17 0.18
N ALA A 72 23.87 2.44 -0.02
CA ALA A 72 24.88 2.21 0.99
C ALA A 72 25.57 3.51 1.46
N ARG A 73 25.64 4.56 0.62
CA ARG A 73 26.24 5.84 1.01
C ARG A 73 25.48 6.53 2.14
N ILE A 74 24.16 6.49 2.15
CA ILE A 74 23.34 7.03 3.27
C ILE A 74 23.62 6.22 4.52
N ALA A 75 23.59 4.88 4.43
CA ALA A 75 23.87 4.00 5.55
C ALA A 75 25.27 4.29 6.15
N HIS A 76 26.28 4.38 5.31
CA HIS A 76 27.64 4.66 5.73
C HIS A 76 27.80 6.07 6.35
N GLN A 77 27.19 7.10 5.74
CA GLN A 77 27.34 8.49 6.18
C GLN A 77 26.70 8.74 7.55
N PHE A 78 25.60 8.05 7.85
CA PHE A 78 24.83 8.28 9.08
C PHE A 78 24.86 7.10 10.05
N ASP A 79 25.69 6.07 9.80
CA ASP A 79 25.78 4.85 10.60
C ASP A 79 24.41 4.17 10.78
N ILE A 80 23.64 4.05 9.70
CA ILE A 80 22.35 3.33 9.69
C ILE A 80 22.63 1.86 9.43
N ARG A 81 22.02 0.96 10.23
CA ARG A 81 22.36 -0.47 10.28
C ARG A 81 21.24 -1.41 9.92
N GLY A 82 20.12 -0.91 9.39
CA GLY A 82 19.01 -1.72 8.90
C GLY A 82 19.30 -2.36 7.53
N PRO A 83 18.34 -3.10 6.95
CA PRO A 83 18.46 -3.68 5.62
C PRO A 83 18.60 -2.59 4.54
N VAL A 84 19.44 -2.83 3.54
CA VAL A 84 19.70 -1.91 2.42
C VAL A 84 19.52 -2.67 1.11
N SER A 85 18.65 -2.15 0.22
CA SER A 85 18.42 -2.74 -1.10
C SER A 85 18.17 -1.69 -2.17
N SER A 86 18.65 -1.98 -3.38
CA SER A 86 18.35 -1.19 -4.58
C SER A 86 17.60 -2.06 -5.59
N TYR A 87 16.60 -1.46 -6.23
CA TYR A 87 15.74 -2.10 -7.21
C TYR A 87 15.85 -1.40 -8.55
N ASP A 88 16.10 -2.19 -9.57
CA ASP A 88 15.93 -1.80 -10.98
C ASP A 88 14.81 -2.63 -11.58
N THR A 89 13.65 -2.04 -11.68
CA THR A 89 12.48 -2.56 -12.38
C THR A 89 11.93 -1.51 -13.35
N ALA A 90 12.85 -0.72 -13.90
CA ALA A 90 12.56 0.42 -14.75
C ALA A 90 11.56 1.39 -14.08
N CYS A 91 10.48 1.76 -14.78
CA CYS A 91 9.53 2.78 -14.32
C CYS A 91 8.85 2.44 -12.97
N SER A 92 8.78 1.19 -12.58
CA SER A 92 8.16 0.76 -11.32
C SER A 92 9.13 0.71 -10.13
N ALA A 93 10.42 0.95 -10.34
CA ALA A 93 11.49 0.68 -9.36
C ALA A 93 11.22 1.27 -7.96
N SER A 94 10.83 2.54 -7.86
CA SER A 94 10.58 3.18 -6.56
C SER A 94 9.32 2.67 -5.84
N LEU A 95 8.26 2.27 -6.56
CA LEU A 95 7.11 1.62 -5.92
C LEU A 95 7.39 0.16 -5.57
N VAL A 96 8.25 -0.55 -6.31
CA VAL A 96 8.74 -1.88 -5.92
C VAL A 96 9.57 -1.78 -4.65
N ALA A 97 10.46 -0.78 -4.54
CA ALA A 97 11.18 -0.47 -3.31
C ALA A 97 10.23 -0.18 -2.14
N MET A 98 9.17 0.60 -2.38
CA MET A 98 8.11 0.87 -1.40
C MET A 98 7.39 -0.41 -0.96
N ASN A 99 7.02 -1.27 -1.91
CA ASN A 99 6.36 -2.55 -1.59
C ASN A 99 7.28 -3.47 -0.77
N ALA A 100 8.57 -3.53 -1.10
CA ALA A 100 9.54 -4.31 -0.35
C ALA A 100 9.71 -3.78 1.09
N ALA A 101 9.81 -2.45 1.26
CA ALA A 101 9.84 -1.82 2.57
C ALA A 101 8.58 -2.14 3.38
N HIS A 102 7.40 -1.99 2.75
CA HIS A 102 6.11 -2.25 3.39
C HIS A 102 6.00 -3.71 3.85
N LEU A 103 6.32 -4.68 3.00
CA LEU A 103 6.29 -6.09 3.37
C LEU A 103 7.29 -6.43 4.47
N CYS A 104 8.49 -5.84 4.44
CA CYS A 104 9.51 -6.06 5.45
C CYS A 104 9.05 -5.61 6.86
N MET A 105 8.18 -4.60 6.96
CA MET A 105 7.61 -4.16 8.22
C MET A 105 6.66 -5.18 8.86
N PHE A 106 6.11 -6.11 8.06
CA PHE A 106 5.17 -7.15 8.51
C PHE A 106 5.80 -8.56 8.57
N ASP A 107 7.09 -8.69 8.27
CA ASP A 107 7.78 -10.00 8.17
C ASP A 107 7.99 -10.68 9.53
N SER A 108 7.68 -10.02 10.63
CA SER A 108 7.81 -10.61 11.99
C SER A 108 6.67 -10.18 12.90
N ASP A 109 6.19 -11.11 13.73
CA ASP A 109 5.18 -10.87 14.75
C ASP A 109 5.77 -11.16 16.15
N PRO A 110 5.90 -10.18 17.06
CA PRO A 110 5.70 -8.74 16.79
C PRO A 110 6.76 -8.16 15.84
N PRO A 111 6.47 -7.05 15.18
CA PRO A 111 7.45 -6.40 14.29
C PRO A 111 8.74 -6.09 15.04
N LYS A 112 9.86 -6.51 14.48
CA LYS A 112 11.16 -6.22 15.08
C LYS A 112 11.49 -4.73 14.91
N PRO A 113 12.19 -4.10 15.87
CA PRO A 113 12.61 -2.70 15.74
C PRO A 113 13.35 -2.38 14.44
N ASP A 114 14.08 -3.36 13.92
CA ASP A 114 14.86 -3.25 12.68
C ASP A 114 14.01 -3.05 11.42
N ASN A 115 12.71 -3.39 11.48
CA ASN A 115 11.80 -3.35 10.34
C ASN A 115 10.70 -2.28 10.48
N ALA A 116 10.62 -1.60 11.64
CA ALA A 116 9.54 -0.66 11.94
C ALA A 116 9.65 0.69 11.20
N GLU A 117 10.81 0.97 10.58
CA GLU A 117 11.10 2.24 9.92
C GLU A 117 11.83 2.01 8.61
N ALA A 118 11.48 2.79 7.60
CA ALA A 118 12.17 2.75 6.33
C ALA A 118 12.23 4.12 5.64
N LEU A 119 13.35 4.38 5.00
CA LEU A 119 13.53 5.45 4.03
C LEU A 119 13.47 4.85 2.63
N ILE A 120 12.59 5.35 1.80
CA ILE A 120 12.45 4.97 0.40
C ILE A 120 12.86 6.14 -0.47
N VAL A 121 13.74 5.89 -1.44
CA VAL A 121 14.25 6.91 -2.37
C VAL A 121 14.06 6.41 -3.80
N GLY A 122 13.59 7.29 -4.67
CA GLY A 122 13.57 7.07 -6.11
C GLY A 122 14.35 8.15 -6.82
N VAL A 123 15.30 7.79 -7.67
CA VAL A 123 16.18 8.74 -8.37
C VAL A 123 16.29 8.42 -9.85
N ASN A 124 16.28 9.44 -10.66
CA ASN A 124 16.62 9.39 -12.08
C ASN A 124 17.39 10.64 -12.49
N THR A 125 18.43 10.49 -13.30
CA THR A 125 19.23 11.59 -13.84
C THR A 125 19.42 11.45 -15.33
N LEU A 126 19.44 12.57 -16.04
CA LEU A 126 19.58 12.64 -17.51
C LEU A 126 20.92 13.29 -17.84
N LEU A 127 22.02 12.51 -17.79
CA LEU A 127 23.39 13.02 -17.87
C LEU A 127 24.06 12.74 -19.21
N GLY A 128 23.48 11.88 -20.02
CA GLY A 128 24.06 11.49 -21.31
C GLY A 128 23.02 11.20 -22.39
N PRO A 129 23.41 11.21 -23.67
CA PRO A 129 22.49 10.98 -24.80
C PRO A 129 22.13 9.51 -25.00
N GLY A 130 22.87 8.56 -24.45
CA GLY A 130 22.73 7.12 -24.74
C GLY A 130 21.34 6.59 -24.52
N SER A 131 20.76 6.85 -23.34
CA SER A 131 19.40 6.41 -23.01
C SER A 131 18.33 7.13 -23.85
N PHE A 132 18.53 8.39 -24.26
CA PHE A 132 17.65 9.05 -25.21
C PHE A 132 17.66 8.36 -26.57
N ILE A 133 18.85 8.06 -27.10
CA ILE A 133 19.01 7.36 -28.38
C ILE A 133 18.34 5.98 -28.30
N GLY A 134 18.60 5.20 -27.27
CA GLY A 134 18.03 3.86 -27.09
C GLY A 134 16.49 3.90 -27.04
N ASN A 135 15.91 4.80 -26.23
CA ASN A 135 14.47 4.92 -26.09
C ASN A 135 13.79 5.50 -27.33
N CYS A 136 14.46 6.38 -28.09
CA CYS A 136 13.98 6.85 -29.41
C CYS A 136 13.96 5.69 -30.41
N MET A 137 15.02 4.88 -30.47
CA MET A 137 15.08 3.71 -31.37
C MET A 137 13.98 2.70 -31.03
N ALA A 138 13.63 2.58 -29.74
CA ALA A 138 12.52 1.75 -29.28
C ALA A 138 11.13 2.40 -29.48
N THR A 139 11.05 3.56 -30.12
CA THR A 139 9.81 4.31 -30.36
C THR A 139 9.00 4.61 -29.10
N MET A 140 9.67 4.80 -27.96
CA MET A 140 9.02 5.06 -26.68
C MET A 140 8.83 6.55 -26.39
N LEU A 141 9.68 7.42 -26.95
CA LEU A 141 9.67 8.84 -26.66
C LEU A 141 8.75 9.63 -27.59
N SER A 142 8.09 10.63 -27.03
CA SER A 142 7.25 11.56 -27.79
C SER A 142 8.09 12.42 -28.74
N HIS A 143 7.68 12.51 -29.98
CA HIS A 143 8.28 13.42 -31.00
C HIS A 143 8.10 14.88 -30.64
N GLN A 144 7.10 15.21 -29.83
CA GLN A 144 6.78 16.56 -29.39
C GLN A 144 7.46 16.94 -28.08
N GLY A 145 8.21 16.01 -27.46
CA GLY A 145 8.90 16.24 -26.19
C GLY A 145 7.95 16.54 -25.03
N ARG A 146 6.80 15.88 -24.97
CA ARG A 146 5.79 16.01 -23.92
C ARG A 146 5.14 14.65 -23.64
N SER A 147 4.68 14.45 -22.41
CA SER A 147 3.81 13.31 -22.05
C SER A 147 2.36 13.77 -22.21
N PHE A 148 1.74 13.43 -23.33
CA PHE A 148 0.33 13.76 -23.62
C PHE A 148 -0.60 12.73 -22.99
N THR A 149 -0.56 12.64 -21.68
CA THR A 149 -1.33 11.66 -20.90
C THR A 149 -2.83 11.75 -21.21
N PHE A 150 -3.45 10.62 -21.53
CA PHE A 150 -4.87 10.46 -21.88
C PHE A 150 -5.33 11.24 -23.12
N ASN A 151 -4.47 12.00 -23.75
CA ASN A 151 -4.81 12.85 -24.89
C ASN A 151 -4.77 12.09 -26.21
N ARG A 152 -5.55 12.57 -27.18
CA ARG A 152 -5.60 12.01 -28.55
C ARG A 152 -4.22 12.00 -29.22
N SER A 153 -3.35 12.94 -28.89
CA SER A 153 -1.99 13.07 -29.45
C SER A 153 -0.92 12.28 -28.69
N ALA A 154 -1.33 11.34 -27.84
CA ALA A 154 -0.40 10.45 -27.11
C ALA A 154 0.45 9.65 -28.11
N ASP A 155 1.75 9.96 -28.18
CA ASP A 155 2.72 9.42 -29.14
C ASP A 155 4.00 8.89 -28.47
N GLY A 156 4.06 8.92 -27.15
CA GLY A 156 5.22 8.53 -26.35
C GLY A 156 5.35 9.37 -25.09
N TYR A 157 6.39 9.13 -24.29
CA TYR A 157 6.63 9.90 -23.09
C TYR A 157 7.80 10.88 -23.24
N GLN A 158 7.83 11.90 -22.42
CA GLN A 158 8.99 12.76 -22.21
C GLN A 158 9.79 12.24 -21.03
N ARG A 159 11.10 12.04 -21.19
CA ARG A 159 12.00 11.73 -20.08
C ARG A 159 12.16 12.93 -19.14
N GLY A 160 12.16 12.67 -17.84
CA GLY A 160 12.40 13.67 -16.81
C GLY A 160 13.47 13.21 -15.83
N GLU A 161 14.09 14.13 -15.12
CA GLU A 161 15.00 13.82 -14.02
C GLU A 161 14.43 14.31 -12.70
N GLY A 162 14.84 13.67 -11.61
CA GLY A 162 14.43 14.03 -10.27
C GLY A 162 14.81 12.99 -9.24
N CYS A 163 14.70 13.41 -8.00
CA CYS A 163 14.86 12.55 -6.83
C CYS A 163 13.75 12.85 -5.83
N GLY A 164 13.10 11.82 -5.36
CA GLY A 164 12.09 11.90 -4.32
C GLY A 164 12.38 10.91 -3.20
N SER A 165 11.94 11.27 -1.99
CA SER A 165 12.13 10.42 -0.82
C SER A 165 10.91 10.47 0.08
N VAL A 166 10.59 9.33 0.70
CA VAL A 166 9.57 9.23 1.74
C VAL A 166 10.10 8.40 2.91
N PHE A 167 9.80 8.85 4.11
CA PHE A 167 10.02 8.09 5.33
C PHE A 167 8.70 7.45 5.76
N VAL A 168 8.73 6.16 6.04
CA VAL A 168 7.58 5.42 6.53
C VAL A 168 7.90 4.76 7.86
N LYS A 169 6.93 4.75 8.75
CA LYS A 169 7.01 4.13 10.07
C LYS A 169 5.79 3.26 10.29
N LEU A 170 5.99 2.06 10.81
CA LEU A 170 4.88 1.20 11.20
C LEU A 170 4.10 1.84 12.35
N TYR A 171 2.81 2.06 12.15
CA TYR A 171 1.93 2.60 13.17
C TYR A 171 1.63 1.55 14.23
N GLN A 172 1.92 1.83 15.48
CA GLN A 172 1.74 0.95 16.64
C GLN A 172 0.77 1.53 17.68
N GLY A 173 -0.08 2.48 17.28
CA GLY A 173 -1.05 3.11 18.19
C GLY A 173 -0.51 4.33 18.94
N ASP A 174 0.67 4.85 18.60
CA ASP A 174 1.20 6.08 19.19
C ASP A 174 0.42 7.30 18.65
N LYS A 175 -0.19 8.06 19.57
CA LYS A 175 -0.93 9.29 19.25
C LYS A 175 -0.08 10.34 18.56
N ARG A 176 1.20 10.44 18.91
CA ARG A 176 2.12 11.38 18.27
C ARG A 176 2.32 11.03 16.80
N ASP A 177 2.53 9.77 16.49
CA ASP A 177 2.64 9.29 15.10
C ASP A 177 1.35 9.57 14.31
N GLU A 178 0.20 9.47 14.95
CA GLU A 178 -1.08 9.80 14.32
C GLU A 178 -1.23 11.30 14.03
N GLU A 179 -0.78 12.15 14.92
CA GLU A 179 -0.85 13.61 14.78
C GLU A 179 0.16 14.13 13.74
N GLU A 180 1.37 13.58 13.73
CA GLU A 180 2.48 14.03 12.87
C GLU A 180 2.46 13.42 11.46
N ARG A 181 1.74 12.31 11.24
CA ARG A 181 1.70 11.67 9.92
C ARG A 181 1.12 12.58 8.85
N VAL A 182 1.75 12.58 7.69
CA VAL A 182 1.28 13.31 6.50
C VAL A 182 0.15 12.55 5.81
N CYS A 183 0.30 11.23 5.69
CA CYS A 183 -0.71 10.28 5.23
C CYS A 183 -0.37 8.88 5.73
N ALA A 184 -1.26 7.91 5.50
CA ALA A 184 -1.02 6.50 5.78
C ALA A 184 -0.83 5.73 4.46
N LEU A 185 0.24 4.96 4.37
CA LEU A 185 0.40 3.91 3.35
C LEU A 185 -0.40 2.71 3.80
N ILE A 186 -1.51 2.43 3.14
CA ILE A 186 -2.48 1.40 3.57
C ILE A 186 -2.39 0.11 2.78
N GLY A 187 -1.84 0.14 1.58
CA GLY A 187 -1.66 -1.05 0.77
C GLY A 187 -0.58 -0.89 -0.28
N THR A 188 0.11 -1.99 -0.59
CA THR A 188 1.02 -2.07 -1.72
C THR A 188 0.94 -3.45 -2.36
N ALA A 189 1.27 -3.52 -3.63
CA ALA A 189 1.40 -4.78 -4.34
C ALA A 189 2.37 -4.68 -5.52
N THR A 190 2.97 -5.80 -5.86
CA THR A 190 3.81 -5.96 -7.04
C THR A 190 3.47 -7.28 -7.72
N ASN A 191 3.50 -7.29 -9.05
CA ASN A 191 3.42 -8.49 -9.87
C ASN A 191 4.20 -8.33 -11.18
N GLN A 192 4.08 -9.32 -12.07
CA GLN A 192 4.72 -9.34 -13.37
C GLN A 192 3.67 -9.62 -14.45
N ASP A 193 3.84 -9.03 -15.64
CA ASP A 193 2.97 -9.24 -16.81
C ASP A 193 2.99 -10.68 -17.33
N GLY A 194 4.08 -11.40 -17.09
CA GLY A 194 4.28 -12.72 -17.65
C GLY A 194 4.39 -12.65 -19.19
N ARG A 195 3.80 -13.63 -19.89
CA ARG A 195 3.78 -13.66 -21.33
C ARG A 195 2.74 -12.70 -21.89
N SER A 196 3.18 -11.55 -22.39
CA SER A 196 2.38 -10.56 -23.12
C SER A 196 2.64 -10.64 -24.62
N ALA A 197 2.06 -9.73 -25.42
CA ALA A 197 2.26 -9.70 -26.87
C ALA A 197 3.72 -9.47 -27.30
N SER A 198 4.48 -8.72 -26.50
CA SER A 198 5.93 -8.55 -26.61
C SER A 198 6.52 -8.31 -25.22
N LEU A 199 7.85 -8.35 -25.07
CA LEU A 199 8.52 -8.10 -23.79
C LEU A 199 8.13 -6.74 -23.17
N THR A 200 7.80 -5.75 -23.99
CA THR A 200 7.48 -4.39 -23.56
C THR A 200 5.99 -4.02 -23.68
N ALA A 201 5.15 -4.96 -24.16
CA ALA A 201 3.71 -4.72 -24.26
C ALA A 201 3.01 -4.86 -22.91
N PRO A 202 2.24 -3.86 -22.44
CA PRO A 202 1.52 -3.93 -21.18
C PRO A 202 0.48 -5.06 -21.17
N ASN A 203 0.22 -5.61 -19.97
CA ASN A 203 -0.76 -6.68 -19.75
C ASN A 203 -1.90 -6.18 -18.84
N GLY A 204 -3.06 -5.86 -19.42
CA GLY A 204 -4.22 -5.36 -18.68
C GLY A 204 -4.69 -6.28 -17.54
N PRO A 205 -4.85 -7.59 -17.74
CA PRO A 205 -5.13 -8.54 -16.65
C PRO A 205 -4.13 -8.51 -15.49
N ALA A 206 -2.83 -8.40 -15.77
CA ALA A 206 -1.81 -8.28 -14.73
C ALA A 206 -1.92 -6.95 -13.96
N GLN A 207 -2.22 -5.86 -14.67
CA GLN A 207 -2.49 -4.55 -14.04
C GLN A 207 -3.74 -4.62 -13.15
N GLN A 208 -4.82 -5.27 -13.59
CA GLN A 208 -6.00 -5.51 -12.75
C GLN A 208 -5.64 -6.29 -11.48
N ALA A 209 -4.85 -7.34 -11.62
CA ALA A 209 -4.45 -8.20 -10.50
C ALA A 209 -3.64 -7.44 -9.45
N VAL A 210 -2.67 -6.60 -9.85
CA VAL A 210 -1.87 -5.82 -8.90
C VAL A 210 -2.70 -4.75 -8.19
N ILE A 211 -3.63 -4.09 -8.90
CA ILE A 211 -4.55 -3.11 -8.31
C ILE A 211 -5.45 -3.79 -7.27
N LYS A 212 -6.10 -4.90 -7.64
CA LYS A 212 -6.95 -5.68 -6.73
C LYS A 212 -6.18 -6.17 -5.50
N LYS A 213 -4.92 -6.62 -5.69
CA LYS A 213 -4.07 -7.10 -4.58
C LYS A 213 -3.73 -5.99 -3.60
N SER A 214 -3.37 -4.80 -4.08
CA SER A 214 -3.08 -3.64 -3.22
C SER A 214 -4.33 -3.19 -2.46
N MET A 215 -5.46 -3.05 -3.14
CA MET A 215 -6.73 -2.68 -2.53
C MET A 215 -7.20 -3.69 -1.48
N ARG A 216 -7.01 -5.00 -1.73
CA ARG A 216 -7.29 -6.06 -0.75
C ARG A 216 -6.43 -5.93 0.49
N PHE A 217 -5.13 -5.72 0.30
CA PHE A 217 -4.21 -5.48 1.42
C PHE A 217 -4.64 -4.28 2.26
N ALA A 218 -5.11 -3.21 1.59
CA ALA A 218 -5.61 -2.00 2.22
C ALA A 218 -7.02 -2.16 2.86
N GLY A 219 -7.73 -3.25 2.61
CA GLY A 219 -9.12 -3.43 3.06
C GLY A 219 -10.11 -2.45 2.43
N ILE A 220 -9.83 -1.93 1.23
CA ILE A 220 -10.69 -0.93 0.55
C ILE A 220 -11.37 -1.53 -0.67
N ASN A 221 -12.55 -0.97 -1.00
CA ASN A 221 -13.33 -1.35 -2.18
C ASN A 221 -13.24 -0.29 -3.30
N PRO A 222 -13.73 -0.59 -4.51
CA PRO A 222 -13.71 0.34 -5.63
C PRO A 222 -14.36 1.71 -5.37
N ASN A 223 -15.41 1.80 -4.55
CA ASN A 223 -16.07 3.08 -4.25
C ASN A 223 -15.26 3.96 -3.29
N THR A 224 -14.34 3.37 -2.53
CA THR A 224 -13.53 4.08 -1.53
C THR A 224 -12.46 4.95 -2.18
N VAL A 225 -11.86 4.51 -3.30
CA VAL A 225 -10.77 5.23 -3.97
C VAL A 225 -11.29 6.51 -4.60
N SER A 226 -10.79 7.67 -4.19
CA SER A 226 -11.20 8.99 -4.70
C SER A 226 -10.42 9.38 -5.95
N ILE A 227 -9.12 9.11 -5.97
CA ILE A 227 -8.19 9.51 -7.02
C ILE A 227 -7.34 8.31 -7.45
N ALA A 228 -7.19 8.12 -8.76
CA ALA A 228 -6.22 7.22 -9.36
C ALA A 228 -5.11 8.05 -10.02
N GLU A 229 -3.94 8.09 -9.40
CA GLU A 229 -2.72 8.59 -9.99
C GLU A 229 -2.17 7.49 -10.91
N CYS A 230 -2.39 7.66 -12.18
CA CYS A 230 -2.07 6.67 -13.20
C CYS A 230 -0.58 6.66 -13.55
N HIS A 231 -0.12 5.53 -14.06
CA HIS A 231 1.16 5.47 -14.75
C HIS A 231 1.20 6.47 -15.90
N GLY A 232 0.16 6.50 -16.73
CA GLY A 232 -0.19 7.61 -17.62
C GLY A 232 0.98 8.21 -18.40
N THR A 233 1.71 7.40 -19.16
CA THR A 233 2.92 7.82 -19.88
C THR A 233 2.64 8.66 -21.12
N GLY A 234 1.40 8.70 -21.60
CA GLY A 234 1.06 9.33 -22.88
C GLY A 234 1.48 8.47 -24.08
N THR A 235 1.52 7.15 -23.91
CA THR A 235 1.81 6.23 -25.01
C THR A 235 0.52 5.72 -25.65
N ALA A 236 0.54 5.50 -26.95
CA ALA A 236 -0.63 5.10 -27.72
C ALA A 236 -1.28 3.78 -27.23
N LEU A 237 -0.48 2.87 -26.67
CA LEU A 237 -0.93 1.57 -26.17
C LEU A 237 -1.10 1.55 -24.65
N GLY A 238 -0.21 2.20 -23.90
CA GLY A 238 -0.15 2.13 -22.44
C GLY A 238 -1.36 2.73 -21.76
N ASP A 239 -1.72 3.97 -22.12
CA ASP A 239 -2.85 4.67 -21.49
C ASP A 239 -4.20 3.94 -21.71
N PRO A 240 -4.55 3.43 -22.91
CA PRO A 240 -5.77 2.65 -23.09
C PRO A 240 -5.80 1.36 -22.24
N ILE A 241 -4.71 0.63 -22.17
CA ILE A 241 -4.63 -0.61 -21.37
C ILE A 241 -4.79 -0.30 -19.89
N GLU A 242 -4.13 0.72 -19.37
CA GLU A 242 -4.23 1.12 -17.97
C GLU A 242 -5.64 1.60 -17.60
N VAL A 243 -6.23 2.49 -18.43
CA VAL A 243 -7.59 2.97 -18.19
C VAL A 243 -8.59 1.84 -18.24
N GLY A 244 -8.45 0.90 -19.19
CA GLY A 244 -9.26 -0.31 -19.27
C GLY A 244 -9.10 -1.25 -18.08
N ALA A 245 -7.87 -1.41 -17.58
CA ALA A 245 -7.60 -2.21 -16.39
C ALA A 245 -8.24 -1.60 -15.13
N LEU A 246 -8.11 -0.29 -14.94
CA LEU A 246 -8.77 0.43 -13.84
C LEU A 246 -10.29 0.34 -13.97
N MET A 247 -10.85 0.51 -15.15
CA MET A 247 -12.28 0.37 -15.41
C MET A 247 -12.79 -1.02 -14.99
N ALA A 248 -12.09 -2.07 -15.39
CA ALA A 248 -12.47 -3.44 -15.07
C ALA A 248 -12.41 -3.74 -13.54
N VAL A 249 -11.51 -3.10 -12.81
CA VAL A 249 -11.44 -3.20 -11.33
C VAL A 249 -12.54 -2.37 -10.66
N MET A 250 -12.87 -1.23 -11.23
CA MET A 250 -13.75 -0.20 -10.64
C MET A 250 -15.18 -0.24 -11.24
N HIS A 251 -15.57 -1.30 -11.98
CA HIS A 251 -16.81 -1.35 -12.76
C HIS A 251 -18.09 -1.21 -11.93
N GLU A 252 -18.08 -1.62 -10.66
CA GLU A 252 -19.25 -1.49 -9.76
C GLU A 252 -19.37 -0.10 -9.13
N ARG A 253 -18.50 0.81 -9.52
CA ARG A 253 -18.40 2.13 -8.93
C ARG A 253 -19.61 3.00 -9.29
N LYS A 254 -20.16 3.69 -8.30
CA LYS A 254 -21.28 4.63 -8.46
C LYS A 254 -20.87 6.10 -8.37
N VAL A 255 -19.69 6.34 -7.76
CA VAL A 255 -19.15 7.68 -7.55
C VAL A 255 -18.01 7.91 -8.54
N PRO A 256 -17.92 9.07 -9.19
CA PRO A 256 -16.82 9.36 -10.10
C PRO A 256 -15.43 9.21 -9.45
N ILE A 257 -14.48 8.73 -10.24
CA ILE A 257 -13.07 8.69 -9.87
C ILE A 257 -12.27 9.68 -10.71
N LEU A 258 -11.42 10.44 -10.06
CA LEU A 258 -10.51 11.35 -10.72
C LEU A 258 -9.27 10.61 -11.18
N LYS A 259 -8.89 10.77 -12.44
CA LYS A 259 -7.66 10.20 -13.02
C LYS A 259 -6.65 11.30 -13.34
N THR A 260 -5.49 11.19 -12.73
CA THR A 260 -4.39 12.13 -12.87
C THR A 260 -3.10 11.40 -13.22
N SER A 261 -2.11 12.12 -13.76
CA SER A 261 -0.74 11.63 -13.90
C SER A 261 0.27 12.76 -13.73
N ALA A 262 1.20 12.59 -12.79
CA ALA A 262 2.31 13.52 -12.59
C ALA A 262 3.18 13.68 -13.84
N LYS A 263 3.19 12.67 -14.73
CA LYS A 263 4.01 12.70 -15.94
C LYS A 263 3.61 13.80 -16.93
N SER A 264 2.35 14.21 -16.93
CA SER A 264 1.92 15.38 -17.71
C SER A 264 2.50 16.69 -17.18
N ASN A 265 2.82 16.76 -15.88
CA ASN A 265 3.33 17.96 -15.20
C ASN A 265 4.87 18.01 -15.17
N VAL A 266 5.53 16.89 -14.80
CA VAL A 266 6.98 16.85 -14.51
C VAL A 266 7.75 15.86 -15.40
N ALA A 267 7.13 15.36 -16.47
CA ALA A 267 7.65 14.31 -17.35
C ALA A 267 7.81 12.95 -16.64
N HIS A 268 8.38 11.96 -17.30
CA HIS A 268 8.56 10.62 -16.76
C HIS A 268 9.92 10.49 -16.07
N LEU A 269 9.92 10.43 -14.73
CA LEU A 269 11.12 10.29 -13.91
C LEU A 269 11.64 8.84 -13.83
N GLU A 270 11.27 7.99 -14.76
CA GLU A 270 11.75 6.59 -14.86
C GLU A 270 11.76 5.90 -13.49
N ALA A 271 12.92 5.55 -12.89
CA ALA A 271 12.98 4.92 -11.58
C ALA A 271 12.32 5.75 -10.46
N GLY A 272 12.37 7.07 -10.55
CA GLY A 272 11.74 8.00 -9.61
C GLY A 272 10.25 8.24 -9.85
N ALA A 273 9.66 7.72 -10.93
CA ALA A 273 8.29 8.05 -11.34
C ALA A 273 7.23 7.65 -10.30
N GLY A 274 7.41 6.50 -9.67
CA GLY A 274 6.49 6.02 -8.64
C GLY A 274 6.47 6.92 -7.40
N ILE A 275 7.63 7.36 -6.92
CA ILE A 275 7.72 8.31 -5.80
C ILE A 275 7.18 9.68 -6.19
N ALA A 276 7.39 10.15 -7.42
CA ALA A 276 6.79 11.40 -7.90
C ALA A 276 5.26 11.35 -7.87
N GLY A 277 4.66 10.27 -8.38
CA GLY A 277 3.21 10.04 -8.31
C GLY A 277 2.70 9.93 -6.87
N LEU A 278 3.43 9.23 -6.00
CA LEU A 278 3.09 9.13 -4.58
C LEU A 278 3.15 10.49 -3.89
N THR A 279 4.18 11.28 -4.14
CA THR A 279 4.30 12.64 -3.60
C THR A 279 3.13 13.51 -4.05
N LYS A 280 2.73 13.42 -5.32
CA LYS A 280 1.54 14.10 -5.82
C LYS A 280 0.27 13.64 -5.10
N CYS A 281 0.08 12.33 -4.86
CA CYS A 281 -1.03 11.81 -4.07
C CYS A 281 -1.05 12.40 -2.66
N ILE A 282 0.09 12.45 -1.98
CA ILE A 282 0.23 13.06 -0.65
C ILE A 282 -0.17 14.53 -0.66
N MET A 283 0.27 15.28 -1.67
CA MET A 283 -0.08 16.69 -1.83
C MET A 283 -1.58 16.88 -2.11
N MET A 284 -2.16 16.09 -3.02
CA MET A 284 -3.60 16.13 -3.30
C MET A 284 -4.43 15.82 -2.05
N ILE A 285 -4.02 14.85 -1.25
CA ILE A 285 -4.67 14.55 0.04
C ILE A 285 -4.59 15.73 0.99
N ASN A 286 -3.40 16.29 1.18
CA ASN A 286 -3.19 17.36 2.15
C ASN A 286 -3.93 18.66 1.80
N PHE A 287 -4.02 18.99 0.53
CA PHE A 287 -4.71 20.21 0.07
C PHE A 287 -6.19 19.98 -0.25
N GLY A 288 -6.63 18.74 -0.42
CA GLY A 288 -7.99 18.42 -0.86
C GLY A 288 -8.27 18.83 -2.31
N THR A 289 -7.23 19.08 -3.11
CA THR A 289 -7.32 19.53 -4.49
C THR A 289 -6.46 18.66 -5.40
N ALA A 290 -6.84 18.57 -6.68
CA ALA A 290 -6.08 17.88 -7.71
C ALA A 290 -5.65 18.86 -8.81
N PRO A 291 -4.34 18.92 -9.14
CA PRO A 291 -3.83 19.75 -10.22
C PRO A 291 -4.13 19.11 -11.59
N PRO A 292 -4.29 19.91 -12.66
CA PRO A 292 -4.71 19.42 -13.98
C PRO A 292 -3.71 18.47 -14.63
N ASN A 293 -4.23 17.61 -15.51
CA ASN A 293 -3.42 16.92 -16.50
C ASN A 293 -3.00 17.93 -17.57
N CYS A 294 -1.73 18.32 -17.57
CA CYS A 294 -1.19 19.23 -18.58
C CYS A 294 -1.29 18.63 -19.97
N HIS A 295 -1.45 19.48 -21.00
CA HIS A 295 -1.54 19.09 -22.41
C HIS A 295 -2.75 18.20 -22.76
N PHE A 296 -3.71 18.03 -21.86
CA PHE A 296 -4.94 17.29 -22.09
C PHE A 296 -6.02 18.22 -22.68
N ASN A 297 -6.29 18.07 -23.97
CA ASN A 297 -7.27 18.88 -24.69
C ASN A 297 -8.41 18.05 -25.29
N ILE A 298 -8.08 16.91 -25.84
CA ILE A 298 -9.02 16.00 -26.51
C ILE A 298 -8.74 14.59 -26.01
N ILE A 299 -9.77 13.96 -25.48
CA ILE A 299 -9.65 12.58 -24.96
C ILE A 299 -9.20 11.61 -26.06
N ASN A 300 -8.31 10.69 -25.69
CA ASN A 300 -7.88 9.63 -26.60
C ASN A 300 -9.09 8.71 -26.93
N PRO A 301 -9.47 8.56 -28.20
CA PRO A 301 -10.64 7.77 -28.60
C PRO A 301 -10.50 6.28 -28.31
N HIS A 302 -9.30 5.80 -28.00
CA HIS A 302 -9.05 4.40 -27.61
C HIS A 302 -9.26 4.13 -26.12
N LEU A 303 -9.56 5.15 -25.31
CA LEU A 303 -9.92 4.95 -23.91
C LEU A 303 -11.34 4.43 -23.80
N THR A 304 -11.49 3.22 -23.25
CA THR A 304 -12.81 2.66 -22.97
C THR A 304 -13.34 3.26 -21.66
N ILE A 305 -14.29 4.19 -21.75
CA ILE A 305 -14.83 4.92 -20.58
C ILE A 305 -16.36 4.92 -20.54
N GLU A 306 -17.04 4.32 -21.52
CA GLU A 306 -18.50 4.27 -21.57
C GLU A 306 -19.09 3.55 -20.35
N GLY A 307 -20.07 4.20 -19.70
CA GLY A 307 -20.72 3.67 -18.49
C GLY A 307 -19.85 3.66 -17.23
N TYR A 308 -18.67 4.27 -17.29
CA TYR A 308 -17.72 4.34 -16.19
C TYR A 308 -17.62 5.78 -15.67
N PRO A 309 -17.99 6.03 -14.39
CA PRO A 309 -17.95 7.36 -13.82
C PRO A 309 -16.50 7.78 -13.58
N VAL A 310 -15.93 8.58 -14.48
CA VAL A 310 -14.54 9.03 -14.46
C VAL A 310 -14.42 10.49 -14.85
N TYR A 311 -13.48 11.20 -14.20
CA TYR A 311 -13.02 12.53 -14.58
C TYR A 311 -11.56 12.50 -14.98
N PHE A 312 -11.23 13.31 -16.00
CA PHE A 312 -9.87 13.70 -16.34
C PHE A 312 -9.81 15.22 -16.21
N ASP A 313 -9.10 15.70 -15.22
CA ASP A 313 -9.03 17.11 -14.89
C ASP A 313 -8.20 17.92 -15.89
N THR A 314 -8.71 19.08 -16.28
CA THR A 314 -8.06 20.08 -17.14
C THR A 314 -7.78 21.39 -16.40
N GLU A 315 -8.23 21.49 -15.17
CA GLU A 315 -8.04 22.63 -14.26
C GLU A 315 -7.90 22.11 -12.82
N ASP A 316 -7.50 22.97 -11.91
CA ASP A 316 -7.47 22.60 -10.48
C ASP A 316 -8.87 22.27 -9.98
N ILE A 317 -9.02 21.05 -9.44
CA ILE A 317 -10.31 20.56 -8.91
C ILE A 317 -10.23 20.48 -7.38
N ASP A 318 -11.18 21.15 -6.71
CA ASP A 318 -11.48 20.83 -5.31
C ASP A 318 -12.23 19.50 -5.26
N VAL A 319 -11.62 18.49 -4.66
CA VAL A 319 -12.19 17.14 -4.57
C VAL A 319 -13.44 17.08 -3.66
N GLY A 320 -13.68 18.14 -2.87
CA GLY A 320 -14.88 18.25 -2.04
C GLY A 320 -14.87 17.39 -0.78
N LEU A 321 -13.81 16.62 -0.52
CA LEU A 321 -13.70 15.69 0.59
C LEU A 321 -12.67 16.16 1.60
N SER A 322 -12.93 15.92 2.89
CA SER A 322 -12.00 16.20 3.98
C SER A 322 -10.96 15.08 4.20
N SER A 323 -11.21 13.91 3.63
CA SER A 323 -10.27 12.78 3.60
C SER A 323 -10.32 12.10 2.24
N LEU A 324 -9.19 11.58 1.80
CA LEU A 324 -9.02 11.03 0.46
C LEU A 324 -8.27 9.70 0.49
N TYR A 325 -8.71 8.79 -0.39
CA TYR A 325 -7.99 7.59 -0.76
C TYR A 325 -7.42 7.77 -2.16
N CYS A 326 -6.11 7.72 -2.27
CA CYS A 326 -5.42 7.81 -3.55
C CYS A 326 -4.67 6.51 -3.83
N GLY A 327 -4.78 6.03 -5.06
CA GLY A 327 -4.00 4.89 -5.49
C GLY A 327 -3.04 5.28 -6.62
N VAL A 328 -1.76 5.04 -6.45
CA VAL A 328 -0.71 5.31 -7.44
C VAL A 328 -0.22 4.02 -8.09
N SER A 329 -0.16 4.01 -9.42
CA SER A 329 0.33 2.88 -10.21
C SER A 329 1.61 3.24 -10.96
N SER A 330 2.51 2.29 -11.08
CA SER A 330 3.70 2.42 -11.92
C SER A 330 4.02 1.07 -12.56
N PHE A 331 4.14 1.07 -13.89
CA PHE A 331 4.32 -0.13 -14.69
C PHE A 331 5.64 -0.05 -15.45
N GLY A 332 6.56 -0.97 -15.16
CA GLY A 332 7.85 -1.04 -15.83
C GLY A 332 7.71 -1.63 -17.22
N PHE A 333 8.45 -1.10 -18.19
CA PHE A 333 8.40 -1.60 -19.58
C PHE A 333 8.87 -3.07 -19.72
N GLY A 334 9.57 -3.61 -18.73
CA GLY A 334 9.91 -5.04 -18.64
C GLY A 334 8.82 -5.89 -17.98
N GLY A 335 7.61 -5.33 -17.75
CA GLY A 335 6.43 -6.01 -17.23
C GLY A 335 6.31 -6.07 -15.71
N THR A 336 7.21 -5.46 -14.94
CA THR A 336 7.05 -5.39 -13.49
C THR A 336 6.11 -4.27 -13.12
N ASN A 337 4.95 -4.61 -12.57
CA ASN A 337 3.92 -3.67 -12.14
C ASN A 337 3.96 -3.47 -10.64
N SER A 338 3.72 -2.22 -10.20
CA SER A 338 3.58 -1.90 -8.79
C SER A 338 2.46 -0.90 -8.54
N ARG A 339 1.83 -1.04 -7.40
CA ARG A 339 0.74 -0.19 -6.91
C ARG A 339 0.94 0.12 -5.44
N ALA A 340 0.63 1.37 -5.05
CA ALA A 340 0.48 1.76 -3.65
C ALA A 340 -0.86 2.49 -3.46
N ASP A 341 -1.53 2.24 -2.34
CA ASP A 341 -2.74 2.94 -1.93
C ASP A 341 -2.45 3.69 -0.64
N VAL A 342 -2.83 4.98 -0.61
CA VAL A 342 -2.58 5.90 0.51
C VAL A 342 -3.88 6.59 0.92
N TYR A 343 -3.96 6.92 2.21
CA TYR A 343 -5.10 7.58 2.82
C TYR A 343 -4.65 8.70 3.75
N GLY A 344 -5.40 9.79 3.80
CA GLY A 344 -5.17 10.87 4.73
C GLY A 344 -6.24 11.94 4.70
N TYR A 345 -6.02 12.97 5.51
CA TYR A 345 -6.92 14.11 5.66
C TYR A 345 -6.36 15.36 4.98
N ALA A 346 -7.27 16.22 4.52
CA ALA A 346 -6.93 17.57 4.13
C ALA A 346 -6.46 18.35 5.38
N THR A 347 -5.16 18.64 5.44
CA THR A 347 -4.54 19.37 6.54
C THR A 347 -4.17 20.79 6.16
N LYS A 348 -4.25 21.11 4.87
CA LYS A 348 -3.94 22.42 4.28
C LYS A 348 -5.11 22.90 3.42
N GLY A 349 -5.10 24.15 3.01
CA GLY A 349 -6.19 24.74 2.23
C GLY A 349 -7.50 24.88 3.03
N HIS A 350 -8.61 25.16 2.36
CA HIS A 350 -9.90 25.45 2.99
C HIS A 350 -10.53 24.24 3.69
N LYS A 351 -10.18 23.00 3.31
CA LYS A 351 -10.67 21.77 3.94
C LYS A 351 -10.05 21.50 5.30
N ALA A 352 -8.92 22.10 5.62
CA ALA A 352 -8.26 21.91 6.91
C ALA A 352 -9.14 22.27 8.11
N ALA A 353 -9.98 23.30 7.98
CA ALA A 353 -10.91 23.72 9.03
C ALA A 353 -12.00 22.68 9.34
N MET A 354 -12.38 21.84 8.34
CA MET A 354 -13.39 20.81 8.52
C MET A 354 -12.86 19.60 9.30
N LYS A 355 -11.58 19.34 9.24
CA LYS A 355 -10.94 18.18 9.92
C LYS A 355 -11.12 18.24 11.44
N ALA A 356 -11.07 19.45 12.02
CA ALA A 356 -11.18 19.63 13.47
C ALA A 356 -12.51 19.14 14.08
N ASN A 357 -13.56 19.02 13.28
CA ASN A 357 -14.91 18.66 13.71
C ASN A 357 -15.34 17.25 13.27
N LEU A 358 -14.48 16.52 12.58
CA LEU A 358 -14.79 15.16 12.15
C LEU A 358 -14.30 14.16 13.20
N PRO A 359 -15.16 13.17 13.58
CA PRO A 359 -14.64 12.03 14.31
C PRO A 359 -13.54 11.39 13.47
N THR A 360 -12.41 11.07 14.10
CA THR A 360 -11.31 10.37 13.43
C THR A 360 -11.87 9.04 12.89
N PRO A 361 -12.03 8.84 11.57
CA PRO A 361 -12.41 7.52 11.10
C PRO A 361 -11.27 6.57 11.48
N SER A 362 -11.62 5.43 12.04
CA SER A 362 -10.66 4.34 12.10
C SER A 362 -10.16 4.10 10.67
N LEU A 363 -8.83 4.08 10.49
CA LEU A 363 -8.26 3.63 9.22
C LEU A 363 -8.82 2.23 8.96
N PRO A 364 -9.25 1.92 7.71
CA PRO A 364 -9.56 0.54 7.37
C PRO A 364 -8.34 -0.28 7.75
N ARG A 365 -8.48 -1.07 8.80
CA ARG A 365 -7.42 -1.98 9.20
C ARG A 365 -7.44 -3.13 8.20
N ALA A 366 -6.42 -3.18 7.36
CA ALA A 366 -6.02 -4.49 6.86
C ALA A 366 -5.82 -5.36 8.09
N LEU A 367 -6.43 -6.54 8.14
CA LEU A 367 -6.15 -7.48 9.21
C LEU A 367 -4.67 -7.79 9.17
N HIS A 368 -3.98 -7.27 10.17
CA HIS A 368 -2.60 -7.64 10.38
C HIS A 368 -2.61 -9.09 10.88
N ILE A 369 -1.80 -9.93 10.27
CA ILE A 369 -1.45 -11.23 10.85
C ILE A 369 -1.03 -10.95 12.29
N GLY A 370 -1.80 -11.46 13.27
CA GLY A 370 -1.55 -11.18 14.68
C GLY A 370 -2.47 -10.15 15.35
N GLN A 371 -3.45 -9.57 14.66
CA GLN A 371 -4.44 -8.70 15.29
C GLN A 371 -5.30 -9.51 16.26
N THR A 372 -5.52 -8.99 17.47
CA THR A 372 -6.46 -9.59 18.44
C THR A 372 -7.88 -9.35 17.95
N LEU A 373 -8.67 -10.42 17.84
CA LEU A 373 -10.12 -10.35 17.69
C LEU A 373 -10.79 -10.56 19.05
N TYR A 374 -11.92 -9.92 19.22
CA TYR A 374 -12.73 -10.02 20.41
C TYR A 374 -14.09 -10.62 20.06
N ILE A 375 -14.64 -11.39 21.01
CA ILE A 375 -16.00 -11.91 20.94
C ILE A 375 -16.81 -11.34 22.09
N SER A 376 -18.04 -10.95 21.82
CA SER A 376 -19.05 -10.57 22.81
C SER A 376 -20.37 -11.27 22.50
N GLY A 377 -21.18 -11.58 23.51
CA GLY A 377 -22.38 -12.37 23.28
C GLY A 377 -23.46 -12.22 24.32
N SER A 378 -24.56 -12.96 24.12
CA SER A 378 -25.75 -12.91 24.95
C SER A 378 -25.54 -13.49 26.36
N TRP A 379 -24.51 -14.30 26.57
CA TRP A 379 -24.18 -14.88 27.89
C TRP A 379 -23.95 -13.84 29.00
N ASP A 380 -23.52 -12.64 28.64
CA ASP A 380 -23.37 -11.51 29.57
C ASP A 380 -24.11 -10.25 29.09
N LYS A 381 -25.07 -10.39 28.17
CA LYS A 381 -25.82 -9.30 27.52
C LYS A 381 -24.94 -8.34 26.72
N PHE A 382 -23.87 -8.86 26.12
CA PHE A 382 -22.88 -8.08 25.36
C PHE A 382 -22.14 -7.04 26.22
N ALA A 383 -21.97 -7.32 27.52
CA ALA A 383 -21.33 -6.39 28.45
C ALA A 383 -19.81 -6.44 28.39
N THR A 384 -19.22 -7.57 28.01
CA THR A 384 -17.76 -7.73 27.95
C THR A 384 -17.27 -8.19 26.59
N TYR A 385 -15.98 -7.97 26.37
CA TYR A 385 -15.27 -8.42 25.18
C TYR A 385 -14.18 -9.38 25.61
N LYS A 386 -14.27 -10.63 25.21
CA LYS A 386 -13.26 -11.66 25.44
C LYS A 386 -12.34 -11.73 24.22
N ALA A 387 -11.03 -11.66 24.45
CA ALA A 387 -10.07 -11.87 23.36
C ALA A 387 -10.14 -13.32 22.87
N MET A 388 -10.13 -13.52 21.56
CA MET A 388 -9.99 -14.83 20.95
C MET A 388 -8.52 -15.27 20.93
N ASP A 389 -8.27 -16.55 21.14
CA ASP A 389 -6.94 -17.14 21.02
C ASP A 389 -6.56 -17.30 19.54
N GLY A 390 -5.27 -17.10 19.21
CA GLY A 390 -4.78 -17.29 17.86
C GLY A 390 -4.31 -16.01 17.20
N GLY A 391 -4.74 -15.78 15.95
CA GLY A 391 -4.31 -14.65 15.12
C GLY A 391 -3.13 -14.98 14.21
N ARG A 392 -2.40 -16.06 14.45
CA ARG A 392 -1.42 -16.57 13.48
C ARG A 392 -2.13 -17.11 12.25
N TYR A 393 -1.71 -16.66 11.07
CA TYR A 393 -2.31 -17.08 9.80
C TYR A 393 -3.81 -16.81 9.68
N GLY A 394 -4.32 -15.78 10.39
CA GLY A 394 -5.74 -15.40 10.30
C GLY A 394 -6.71 -16.41 10.92
N LYS A 395 -6.26 -17.30 11.79
CA LYS A 395 -7.11 -18.26 12.49
C LYS A 395 -7.27 -17.87 13.94
N TYR A 396 -8.51 -17.89 14.42
CA TYR A 396 -8.89 -17.50 15.78
C TYR A 396 -9.82 -18.53 16.37
N THR A 397 -9.71 -18.79 17.67
CA THR A 397 -10.57 -19.72 18.39
C THR A 397 -11.00 -19.13 19.72
N CYS A 398 -12.18 -19.51 20.20
CA CYS A 398 -12.68 -19.14 21.51
C CYS A 398 -13.68 -20.18 22.00
N THR A 399 -13.65 -20.49 23.29
CA THR A 399 -14.63 -21.38 23.93
C THR A 399 -15.60 -20.55 24.76
N ILE A 400 -16.91 -20.83 24.59
CA ILE A 400 -18.00 -20.27 25.37
C ILE A 400 -18.83 -21.39 26.00
N GLU A 401 -19.54 -21.07 27.07
CA GLU A 401 -20.47 -21.99 27.77
C GLU A 401 -21.91 -21.62 27.40
N LEU A 402 -22.71 -22.62 27.02
CA LEU A 402 -24.14 -22.43 26.80
C LEU A 402 -24.92 -22.30 28.10
N GLY A 403 -25.69 -21.23 28.21
CA GLY A 403 -26.60 -21.02 29.34
C GLY A 403 -27.83 -21.93 29.30
N GLU A 404 -28.73 -21.75 30.27
CA GLU A 404 -29.99 -22.50 30.45
C GLU A 404 -30.91 -22.47 29.20
N SER A 405 -30.83 -21.43 28.39
CA SER A 405 -31.60 -21.31 27.15
C SER A 405 -31.13 -22.23 26.03
N LEU A 406 -29.96 -22.78 26.13
CA LEU A 406 -29.24 -23.55 25.11
C LEU A 406 -29.03 -22.76 23.80
N CYS A 407 -29.19 -21.45 23.85
CA CYS A 407 -29.09 -20.58 22.69
C CYS A 407 -28.27 -19.35 23.03
N GLU A 408 -27.24 -19.08 22.23
CA GLU A 408 -26.41 -17.90 22.41
C GLU A 408 -26.27 -17.11 21.09
N GLU A 409 -26.37 -15.80 21.22
CA GLU A 409 -26.05 -14.87 20.11
C GLU A 409 -24.68 -14.24 20.36
N PHE A 410 -23.88 -14.09 19.33
CA PHE A 410 -22.57 -13.45 19.48
C PHE A 410 -22.17 -12.69 18.22
N GLN A 411 -21.21 -11.80 18.39
CA GLN A 411 -20.54 -11.08 17.31
C GLN A 411 -19.05 -11.00 17.56
N LEU A 412 -18.30 -10.81 16.48
CA LEU A 412 -16.87 -10.63 16.55
C LEU A 412 -16.53 -9.15 16.33
N SER A 413 -15.47 -8.64 16.95
CA SER A 413 -15.07 -7.25 16.80
C SER A 413 -13.55 -7.14 16.74
N CYS A 414 -13.06 -6.19 15.94
CA CYS A 414 -11.66 -5.82 15.92
C CYS A 414 -11.29 -4.85 17.06
N THR A 415 -12.31 -4.28 17.71
CA THR A 415 -12.16 -3.31 18.80
C THR A 415 -13.07 -3.66 19.96
N GLN A 416 -12.85 -3.07 21.15
CA GLN A 416 -13.66 -3.31 22.34
C GLN A 416 -14.81 -2.29 22.49
N ASP A 417 -15.27 -1.66 21.38
CA ASP A 417 -16.25 -0.57 21.39
C ASP A 417 -17.37 -0.72 20.36
N ASN A 418 -17.51 -1.89 19.73
CA ASN A 418 -18.48 -2.19 18.69
C ASN A 418 -18.40 -1.27 17.44
N LEU A 419 -17.29 -0.61 17.21
CA LEU A 419 -17.13 0.25 16.05
C LEU A 419 -16.65 -0.52 14.80
N GLU A 420 -16.05 -1.70 14.98
CA GLU A 420 -15.53 -2.53 13.89
C GLU A 420 -16.00 -3.98 14.09
N VAL A 421 -17.26 -4.23 13.76
CA VAL A 421 -17.93 -5.52 13.98
C VAL A 421 -17.85 -6.39 12.72
N ILE A 422 -17.48 -7.66 12.92
CA ILE A 422 -17.58 -8.70 11.90
C ILE A 422 -18.88 -9.44 12.16
N HIS A 423 -19.76 -9.43 11.20
CA HIS A 423 -21.15 -9.85 11.40
C HIS A 423 -21.73 -10.56 10.17
N PRO A 424 -22.80 -11.35 10.32
CA PRO A 424 -23.54 -11.88 9.19
C PRO A 424 -24.44 -10.82 8.54
N LEU A 425 -25.01 -11.13 7.38
CA LEU A 425 -25.97 -10.25 6.70
C LEU A 425 -27.40 -10.30 7.29
N VAL A 426 -27.70 -11.32 8.07
CA VAL A 426 -29.01 -11.56 8.65
C VAL A 426 -28.92 -11.73 10.18
N LYS A 427 -30.04 -11.49 10.88
CA LYS A 427 -30.11 -11.70 12.32
C LYS A 427 -30.17 -13.21 12.64
N LYS A 428 -29.50 -13.61 13.71
CA LYS A 428 -29.47 -15.01 14.20
C LYS A 428 -29.00 -15.97 13.12
N ALA A 429 -27.90 -15.59 12.47
CA ALA A 429 -27.31 -16.34 11.37
C ALA A 429 -26.60 -17.59 11.86
N ASP A 430 -26.70 -18.66 11.10
CA ASP A 430 -25.86 -19.84 11.28
C ASP A 430 -24.47 -19.67 10.62
N SER A 431 -23.66 -20.70 10.73
CA SER A 431 -22.28 -20.68 10.21
C SER A 431 -22.16 -20.69 8.68
N THR A 432 -23.27 -20.84 7.95
CA THR A 432 -23.29 -20.89 6.48
C THR A 432 -23.52 -19.55 5.82
N GLU A 433 -23.98 -18.55 6.62
CA GLU A 433 -24.28 -17.23 6.13
C GLU A 433 -23.03 -16.43 5.75
N GLN A 434 -23.20 -15.52 4.80
CA GLN A 434 -22.12 -14.65 4.36
C GLN A 434 -21.68 -13.71 5.49
N ILE A 435 -20.36 -13.66 5.72
CA ILE A 435 -19.73 -12.83 6.75
C ILE A 435 -19.19 -11.55 6.12
N VAL A 436 -19.58 -10.42 6.68
CA VAL A 436 -19.18 -9.07 6.25
C VAL A 436 -18.49 -8.30 7.39
N GLY A 437 -18.11 -7.07 7.14
CA GLY A 437 -17.35 -6.24 8.08
C GLY A 437 -15.84 -6.50 8.01
N PRO A 438 -15.03 -5.87 8.88
CA PRO A 438 -15.48 -5.07 10.03
C PRO A 438 -16.07 -3.71 9.63
N ASP A 439 -17.22 -3.38 10.16
CA ASP A 439 -17.88 -2.09 9.96
C ASP A 439 -18.88 -1.77 11.08
N TYR A 440 -19.58 -0.61 11.00
CA TYR A 440 -20.58 -0.20 12.00
C TYR A 440 -21.98 -0.77 11.77
N ALA A 441 -22.20 -1.45 10.64
CA ALA A 441 -23.55 -1.90 10.25
C ALA A 441 -23.96 -3.16 11.00
N GLY A 442 -23.03 -3.79 11.71
CA GLY A 442 -23.25 -5.05 12.43
C GLY A 442 -24.18 -4.99 13.64
N ARG A 443 -24.68 -3.83 14.04
CA ARG A 443 -25.47 -3.70 15.27
C ARG A 443 -26.75 -4.53 15.20
N GLY A 444 -26.84 -5.57 16.05
CA GLY A 444 -27.96 -6.49 16.10
C GLY A 444 -28.01 -7.53 14.99
N LEU A 445 -26.93 -7.66 14.21
CA LEU A 445 -26.70 -8.75 13.27
C LEU A 445 -25.71 -9.72 13.93
N ASN A 446 -26.23 -10.74 14.59
CA ASN A 446 -25.45 -11.67 15.41
C ASN A 446 -25.42 -13.06 14.77
N PHE A 447 -24.33 -13.79 14.98
CA PHE A 447 -24.29 -15.25 14.81
C PHE A 447 -25.11 -15.91 15.92
N PHE A 448 -25.62 -17.10 15.66
CA PHE A 448 -26.53 -17.77 16.58
C PHE A 448 -26.21 -19.24 16.72
N ILE A 449 -25.87 -19.65 17.94
CA ILE A 449 -25.69 -21.04 18.34
C ILE A 449 -27.00 -21.56 18.91
N ASP A 450 -27.49 -22.68 18.39
CA ASP A 450 -28.70 -23.36 18.87
C ASP A 450 -28.35 -24.79 19.31
N GLY A 451 -27.90 -24.93 20.55
CA GLY A 451 -27.52 -26.22 21.14
C GLY A 451 -28.67 -27.22 21.31
N ARG A 452 -29.92 -26.76 21.14
CA ARG A 452 -31.08 -27.67 21.14
C ARG A 452 -31.07 -28.57 19.89
N LYS A 453 -30.47 -28.09 18.78
CA LYS A 453 -30.30 -28.88 17.55
C LYS A 453 -29.27 -29.98 17.73
N ASP A 454 -28.28 -29.75 18.58
CA ASP A 454 -27.21 -30.68 18.87
C ASP A 454 -27.55 -31.63 20.01
N GLY A 455 -28.68 -31.39 20.72
CA GLY A 455 -29.16 -32.24 21.80
C GLY A 455 -28.29 -32.21 23.08
N VAL A 456 -27.54 -31.12 23.28
CA VAL A 456 -26.61 -30.97 24.39
C VAL A 456 -27.26 -30.37 25.64
N PRO A 457 -26.78 -30.68 26.87
CA PRO A 457 -27.29 -30.08 28.10
C PRO A 457 -26.80 -28.65 28.33
N PRO A 458 -27.44 -27.84 29.19
CA PRO A 458 -26.90 -26.58 29.67
C PRO A 458 -25.50 -26.77 30.27
N GLY A 459 -24.64 -25.78 30.16
CA GLY A 459 -23.24 -25.86 30.61
C GLY A 459 -22.30 -26.50 29.60
N THR A 460 -22.81 -26.97 28.45
CA THR A 460 -21.93 -27.48 27.37
C THR A 460 -21.03 -26.39 26.81
N LEU A 461 -19.75 -26.69 26.70
CA LEU A 461 -18.78 -25.80 26.09
C LEU A 461 -18.86 -25.92 24.58
N TYR A 462 -18.87 -24.77 23.89
CA TYR A 462 -18.77 -24.68 22.43
C TYR A 462 -17.48 -24.00 22.04
N GLN A 463 -16.72 -24.64 21.15
CA GLN A 463 -15.59 -24.01 20.50
C GLN A 463 -16.06 -23.29 19.26
N ILE A 464 -15.72 -22.01 19.15
CA ILE A 464 -15.96 -21.16 17.99
C ILE A 464 -14.64 -20.97 17.29
N ASP A 465 -14.57 -21.37 16.01
CA ASP A 465 -13.42 -21.19 15.14
C ASP A 465 -13.75 -20.18 14.08
N PHE A 466 -12.94 -19.14 13.96
CA PHE A 466 -13.04 -18.12 12.93
C PHE A 466 -11.76 -18.07 12.10
N SER A 467 -11.90 -18.02 10.80
CA SER A 467 -10.78 -17.88 9.89
C SER A 467 -11.00 -16.74 8.92
N TRP A 468 -9.98 -15.94 8.77
CA TRP A 468 -9.94 -14.85 7.79
C TRP A 468 -8.65 -14.93 6.98
N MET A 469 -8.74 -15.55 5.82
CA MET A 469 -7.62 -15.79 4.90
C MET A 469 -8.03 -15.37 3.50
N ASP A 470 -7.15 -14.67 2.81
CA ASP A 470 -7.33 -14.28 1.41
C ASP A 470 -8.71 -13.67 1.08
N ASP A 471 -9.18 -12.72 1.91
CA ASP A 471 -10.52 -12.07 1.87
C ASP A 471 -11.71 -13.00 2.15
N LYS A 472 -11.48 -14.27 2.39
CA LYS A 472 -12.53 -15.20 2.75
C LYS A 472 -12.62 -15.32 4.25
N LYS A 473 -13.79 -14.96 4.80
CA LYS A 473 -14.12 -15.18 6.18
C LYS A 473 -14.97 -16.44 6.31
N THR A 474 -14.62 -17.28 7.26
CA THR A 474 -15.41 -18.46 7.60
C THR A 474 -15.53 -18.57 9.11
N ILE A 475 -16.65 -19.06 9.57
CA ILE A 475 -16.90 -19.31 11.00
C ILE A 475 -17.55 -20.67 11.16
N SER A 476 -17.21 -21.35 12.22
CA SER A 476 -17.86 -22.60 12.63
C SER A 476 -17.86 -22.70 14.14
N TRP A 477 -18.76 -23.50 14.66
CA TRP A 477 -18.80 -23.84 16.08
C TRP A 477 -19.30 -25.26 16.27
N MET A 478 -18.81 -25.88 17.33
CA MET A 478 -19.17 -27.25 17.71
C MET A 478 -19.09 -27.43 19.21
N PRO A 479 -19.88 -28.36 19.80
CA PRO A 479 -19.72 -28.72 21.20
C PRO A 479 -18.35 -29.36 21.38
N VAL A 480 -17.70 -29.04 22.51
CA VAL A 480 -16.44 -29.68 22.93
C VAL A 480 -16.83 -30.95 23.68
N GLU A 481 -16.40 -32.10 23.16
CA GLU A 481 -16.55 -33.36 23.89
C GLU A 481 -15.75 -33.29 25.22
N ALA A 482 -16.37 -33.51 26.36
CA ALA A 482 -15.66 -33.61 27.61
C ALA A 482 -14.78 -34.87 27.53
N ASP A 483 -13.46 -34.67 27.50
CA ASP A 483 -12.51 -35.78 27.67
C ASP A 483 -12.81 -36.51 28.99
N ALA A 484 -13.31 -37.72 28.90
CA ALA A 484 -13.68 -38.56 30.03
C ALA A 484 -12.47 -39.11 30.81
N ASN A 485 -11.29 -38.50 30.69
CA ASN A 485 -10.06 -38.92 31.37
C ASN A 485 -9.22 -37.72 31.84
N LEU A 486 -9.67 -37.05 32.91
CA LEU A 486 -8.80 -36.30 33.79
C LEU A 486 -9.18 -36.68 35.24
N GLU A 487 -8.68 -37.83 35.70
CA GLU A 487 -8.57 -38.12 37.13
C GLU A 487 -7.65 -37.05 37.74
N VAL A 488 -8.22 -36.29 38.67
CA VAL A 488 -7.50 -35.35 39.54
C VAL A 488 -6.52 -36.18 40.40
N GLN A 489 -5.24 -36.09 40.10
CA GLN A 489 -4.20 -36.46 41.04
C GLN A 489 -3.95 -35.26 41.98
N ASP A 490 -4.59 -35.30 43.14
CA ASP A 490 -4.18 -34.55 44.33
C ASP A 490 -2.76 -34.99 44.72
N GLY A 491 -1.78 -34.18 44.44
CA GLY A 491 -0.40 -34.34 44.87
C GLY A 491 0.08 -33.06 45.53
N GLN A 492 0.03 -33.00 46.85
CA GLN A 492 0.73 -31.97 47.62
C GLN A 492 2.25 -32.09 47.38
N PRO A 493 2.99 -31.00 47.24
CA PRO A 493 4.44 -31.03 47.39
C PRO A 493 4.81 -30.87 48.86
N GLU A 494 5.47 -31.88 49.40
CA GLU A 494 6.27 -31.72 50.61
C GLU A 494 7.51 -30.86 50.31
N LEU A 495 7.78 -29.99 51.28
CA LEU A 495 8.98 -29.16 51.38
C LEU A 495 10.21 -30.03 51.72
N GLU A 496 11.31 -29.88 50.97
CA GLU A 496 12.69 -29.77 51.44
C GLU A 496 13.53 -28.87 50.53
#